data_972ed4ae7a1a25b662c78875a548e43f
#
_entry.id   972ed4ae7a1a25b662c78875a548e43f
#
_cell.length_a   1.000
_cell.length_b   1.000
_cell.length_c   1.000
_cell.angle_alpha   90.00
_cell.angle_beta   90.00
_cell.angle_gamma   90.00
#
_symmetry.space_group_name_H-M   'P 1'
#
loop_
_entity.id
_entity.type
_entity.pdbx_description
1 polymer ?
#
loop_
_entity_poly.entity_id
_entity_poly.type
_entity_poly.pdbx_seq_one_letter_code
_entity_poly.pdbx_strand_id
1 'polypeptide(L)'
;MRQGPSFEYPIKLIYKKKYLPVIILDKSGPWKKIKDFDNNTGWIHTVLLSKKKTAINIKNNSVLYKKSTIFSKPIVKLETGRLVFIKKCKVEWCKINSGGYEGWIFKNVLWGKIN
;
A
#
# COMPACT_ATOMS: atom_id res chain seq x y z
N MET A 1 5.70 2.07 -15.32
CA MET A 1 4.32 2.17 -15.81
C MET A 1 4.30 2.60 -17.26
N ARG A 2 3.57 1.89 -18.07
CA ARG A 2 3.44 2.16 -19.51
C ARG A 2 1.98 2.48 -19.87
N GLN A 3 1.79 3.06 -21.04
CA GLN A 3 0.45 3.43 -21.52
C GLN A 3 -0.38 2.22 -21.96
N GLY A 4 0.24 1.09 -22.24
CA GLY A 4 -0.43 -0.12 -22.65
C GLY A 4 0.30 -1.38 -22.21
N PRO A 5 -0.29 -2.57 -22.39
CA PRO A 5 0.21 -3.84 -21.88
C PRO A 5 1.29 -4.46 -22.75
N SER A 6 2.36 -3.72 -23.03
CA SER A 6 3.51 -4.18 -23.82
C SER A 6 4.70 -3.27 -23.59
N PHE A 7 5.91 -3.79 -23.76
CA PHE A 7 7.13 -2.97 -23.72
C PHE A 7 7.25 -2.00 -24.91
N GLU A 8 6.43 -2.14 -25.93
CA GLU A 8 6.39 -1.23 -27.07
C GLU A 8 5.62 0.06 -26.80
N TYR A 9 4.75 0.07 -25.77
CA TYR A 9 4.04 1.27 -25.38
C TYR A 9 4.98 2.26 -24.66
N PRO A 10 4.74 3.57 -24.83
CA PRO A 10 5.55 4.59 -24.15
C PRO A 10 5.51 4.45 -22.64
N ILE A 11 6.63 4.77 -22.01
CA ILE A 11 6.71 4.88 -20.55
C ILE A 11 5.94 6.14 -20.11
N LYS A 12 5.02 5.96 -19.18
CA LYS A 12 4.19 7.02 -18.62
C LYS A 12 4.78 7.58 -17.32
N LEU A 13 5.32 6.68 -16.48
CA LEU A 13 5.81 7.03 -15.15
C LEU A 13 6.85 6.01 -14.69
N ILE A 14 7.89 6.47 -14.00
CA ILE A 14 8.90 5.63 -13.37
C ILE A 14 8.82 5.81 -11.86
N TYR A 15 8.64 4.71 -11.14
CA TYR A 15 8.59 4.73 -9.68
C TYR A 15 9.98 4.60 -9.08
N LYS A 16 10.35 5.53 -8.20
CA LYS A 16 11.65 5.55 -7.53
C LYS A 16 11.64 4.85 -6.18
N LYS A 17 10.49 4.81 -5.50
CA LYS A 17 10.33 4.12 -4.21
C LYS A 17 9.92 2.68 -4.41
N LYS A 18 10.48 1.78 -3.60
CA LYS A 18 10.09 0.37 -3.58
C LYS A 18 8.83 0.18 -2.74
N TYR A 19 8.10 -0.87 -3.04
CA TYR A 19 6.97 -1.36 -2.25
C TYR A 19 5.77 -0.40 -2.17
N LEU A 20 5.69 0.59 -3.05
CA LEU A 20 4.51 1.45 -3.09
C LEU A 20 3.26 0.62 -3.38
N PRO A 21 2.18 0.81 -2.63
CA PRO A 21 0.95 0.08 -2.88
C PRO A 21 0.29 0.54 -4.17
N VAL A 22 -0.33 -0.40 -4.87
CA VAL A 22 -1.11 -0.11 -6.07
C VAL A 22 -2.41 -0.91 -6.04
N ILE A 23 -3.43 -0.40 -6.72
CA ILE A 23 -4.69 -1.11 -6.89
C ILE A 23 -4.69 -1.68 -8.30
N ILE A 24 -5.00 -2.98 -8.44
CA ILE A 24 -5.07 -3.64 -9.72
C ILE A 24 -6.45 -3.41 -10.31
N LEU A 25 -6.49 -2.81 -11.50
CA LEU A 25 -7.73 -2.48 -12.21
C LEU A 25 -8.09 -3.50 -13.29
N ASP A 26 -7.07 -4.08 -13.94
CA ASP A 26 -7.26 -4.98 -15.07
C ASP A 26 -6.00 -5.80 -15.30
N LYS A 27 -6.09 -6.81 -16.14
CA LYS A 27 -4.95 -7.66 -16.49
C LYS A 27 -4.99 -8.03 -17.96
N SER A 28 -3.80 -8.17 -18.56
CA SER A 28 -3.64 -8.65 -19.94
C SER A 28 -2.34 -9.47 -20.01
N GLY A 29 -2.46 -10.82 -20.05
CA GLY A 29 -1.30 -11.71 -19.98
C GLY A 29 -0.44 -11.42 -18.75
N PRO A 30 0.87 -11.19 -18.93
CA PRO A 30 1.76 -10.86 -17.82
C PRO A 30 1.71 -9.40 -17.38
N TRP A 31 0.77 -8.62 -17.91
CA TRP A 31 0.62 -7.21 -17.60
C TRP A 31 -0.58 -6.96 -16.72
N LYS A 32 -0.45 -6.01 -15.80
CA LYS A 32 -1.55 -5.55 -14.95
C LYS A 32 -1.71 -4.05 -15.08
N LYS A 33 -2.96 -3.62 -15.27
CA LYS A 33 -3.32 -2.21 -15.19
C LYS A 33 -3.48 -1.85 -13.73
N ILE A 34 -2.77 -0.81 -13.31
CA ILE A 34 -2.73 -0.40 -11.90
C ILE A 34 -3.13 1.05 -11.75
N LYS A 35 -3.52 1.39 -10.52
CA LYS A 35 -3.70 2.77 -10.07
C LYS A 35 -2.85 2.97 -8.84
N ASP A 36 -2.04 4.03 -8.83
CA ASP A 36 -1.23 4.38 -7.66
C ASP A 36 -1.97 5.33 -6.71
N PHE A 37 -1.32 5.71 -5.62
CA PHE A 37 -1.88 6.61 -4.61
C PHE A 37 -2.22 7.99 -5.18
N ASP A 38 -1.48 8.46 -6.18
CA ASP A 38 -1.68 9.77 -6.80
C ASP A 38 -2.68 9.71 -7.97
N ASN A 39 -3.45 8.62 -8.07
CA ASN A 39 -4.44 8.38 -9.12
C ASN A 39 -3.85 8.24 -10.53
N ASN A 40 -2.56 7.99 -10.67
CA ASN A 40 -1.98 7.63 -11.95
C ASN A 40 -2.38 6.21 -12.32
N THR A 41 -2.82 6.00 -13.55
CA THR A 41 -3.17 4.68 -14.07
C THR A 41 -2.27 4.30 -15.24
N GLY A 42 -2.01 3.03 -15.38
CA GLY A 42 -1.21 2.50 -16.48
C GLY A 42 -0.88 1.04 -16.28
N TRP A 43 -0.02 0.51 -17.14
CA TRP A 43 0.30 -0.91 -17.19
C TRP A 43 1.69 -1.17 -16.67
N ILE A 44 1.83 -2.22 -15.87
CA ILE A 44 3.08 -2.68 -15.29
C ILE A 44 3.22 -4.18 -15.56
N HIS A 45 4.44 -4.63 -15.90
CA HIS A 45 4.73 -6.05 -16.00
C HIS A 45 4.74 -6.66 -14.60
N THR A 46 4.14 -7.85 -14.46
CA THR A 46 4.02 -8.52 -13.14
C THR A 46 5.34 -8.75 -12.44
N VAL A 47 6.44 -8.93 -13.20
CA VAL A 47 7.77 -9.10 -12.63
C VAL A 47 8.23 -7.89 -11.82
N LEU A 48 7.70 -6.70 -12.11
CA LEU A 48 8.05 -5.46 -11.42
C LEU A 48 7.19 -5.22 -10.17
N LEU A 49 6.17 -6.03 -9.93
CA LEU A 49 5.30 -5.92 -8.77
C LEU A 49 5.85 -6.74 -7.60
N SER A 50 5.91 -6.11 -6.43
CA SER A 50 6.28 -6.81 -5.20
C SER A 50 5.13 -7.69 -4.72
N LYS A 51 5.47 -8.84 -4.11
CA LYS A 51 4.50 -9.70 -3.42
C LYS A 51 4.19 -9.21 -2.00
N LYS A 52 4.94 -8.24 -1.49
CA LYS A 52 4.70 -7.69 -0.16
C LYS A 52 3.44 -6.86 -0.16
N LYS A 53 2.61 -7.06 0.86
CA LYS A 53 1.41 -6.26 1.04
C LYS A 53 1.77 -4.98 1.77
N THR A 54 1.47 -3.85 1.15
CA THR A 54 1.76 -2.53 1.69
C THR A 54 0.53 -1.64 1.58
N ALA A 55 0.53 -0.57 2.37
CA ALA A 55 -0.47 0.48 2.31
C ALA A 55 0.17 1.82 2.66
N ILE A 56 -0.55 2.90 2.42
CA ILE A 56 -0.14 4.24 2.80
C ILE A 56 -1.11 4.77 3.85
N ASN A 57 -0.57 5.27 4.96
CA ASN A 57 -1.37 5.97 5.96
C ASN A 57 -1.85 7.30 5.38
N ILE A 58 -3.18 7.50 5.33
CA ILE A 58 -3.78 8.70 4.74
C ILE A 58 -4.24 9.73 5.77
N LYS A 59 -4.17 9.39 7.05
CA LYS A 59 -4.61 10.30 8.12
C LYS A 59 -3.44 10.64 9.04
N ASN A 60 -3.18 11.94 9.19
CA ASN A 60 -2.10 12.40 10.08
C ASN A 60 -2.38 12.02 11.54
N ASN A 61 -1.31 11.73 12.27
CA ASN A 61 -1.38 11.32 13.68
C ASN A 61 -2.19 10.03 13.93
N SER A 62 -2.23 9.13 12.96
CA SER A 62 -2.81 7.80 13.15
C SER A 62 -2.01 7.02 14.19
N VAL A 63 -2.70 6.47 15.18
CA VAL A 63 -2.05 5.80 16.29
C VAL A 63 -1.85 4.32 15.99
N LEU A 64 -0.64 3.84 16.25
CA LEU A 64 -0.31 2.42 16.24
C LEU A 64 -0.41 1.89 17.67
N TYR A 65 -1.26 0.88 17.88
CA TYR A 65 -1.51 0.31 19.19
C TYR A 65 -0.87 -1.06 19.36
N LYS A 66 -0.55 -1.42 20.59
CA LYS A 66 0.03 -2.73 20.90
C LYS A 66 -0.93 -3.89 20.59
N LYS A 67 -2.24 -3.67 20.78
CA LYS A 67 -3.31 -4.63 20.50
C LYS A 67 -4.40 -3.97 19.65
N SER A 68 -5.29 -4.78 19.08
CA SER A 68 -6.38 -4.30 18.23
C SER A 68 -7.53 -3.69 19.03
N THR A 69 -7.21 -2.73 19.87
CA THR A 69 -8.18 -1.95 20.66
C THR A 69 -7.58 -0.60 21.04
N ILE A 70 -8.41 0.43 21.08
CA ILE A 70 -8.00 1.77 21.49
C ILE A 70 -7.64 1.85 22.98
N PHE A 71 -7.99 0.83 23.75
CA PHE A 71 -7.66 0.74 25.20
C PHE A 71 -6.30 0.14 25.46
N SER A 72 -5.62 -0.35 24.44
CA SER A 72 -4.28 -0.88 24.58
C SER A 72 -3.24 0.25 24.52
N LYS A 73 -1.99 -0.09 24.83
CA LYS A 73 -0.90 0.89 24.85
C LYS A 73 -0.63 1.47 23.47
N PRO A 74 -0.68 2.80 23.29
CA PRO A 74 -0.21 3.42 22.06
C PRO A 74 1.30 3.30 21.94
N ILE A 75 1.79 2.95 20.75
CA ILE A 75 3.21 2.76 20.48
C ILE A 75 3.81 4.01 19.84
N VAL A 76 3.19 4.49 18.75
CA VAL A 76 3.69 5.61 17.96
C VAL A 76 2.54 6.20 17.14
N LYS A 77 2.68 7.46 16.74
CA LYS A 77 1.79 8.11 15.78
C LYS A 77 2.47 8.15 14.42
N LEU A 78 1.71 7.84 13.37
CA LEU A 78 2.20 7.85 11.99
C LEU A 78 1.70 9.10 11.26
N GLU A 79 2.59 9.72 10.50
CA GLU A 79 2.26 10.85 9.66
C GLU A 79 1.55 10.40 8.38
N THR A 80 0.79 11.32 7.78
CA THR A 80 0.21 11.14 6.45
C THR A 80 1.30 10.80 5.43
N GLY A 81 1.03 9.84 4.57
CA GLY A 81 1.96 9.42 3.52
C GLY A 81 2.94 8.34 3.94
N ARG A 82 2.90 7.91 5.20
CA ARG A 82 3.81 6.86 5.69
C ARG A 82 3.45 5.51 5.08
N LEU A 83 4.46 4.84 4.51
CA LEU A 83 4.33 3.47 4.01
C LEU A 83 4.32 2.48 5.17
N VAL A 84 3.38 1.54 5.15
CA VAL A 84 3.29 0.48 6.13
C VAL A 84 3.29 -0.88 5.45
N PHE A 85 3.91 -1.88 6.07
CA PHE A 85 3.88 -3.27 5.63
C PHE A 85 2.82 -4.02 6.42
N ILE A 86 1.88 -4.64 5.71
CA ILE A 86 0.73 -5.31 6.33
C ILE A 86 1.11 -6.74 6.70
N LYS A 87 0.94 -7.10 7.97
CA LYS A 87 1.14 -8.47 8.46
C LYS A 87 -0.16 -9.27 8.36
N LYS A 88 -1.23 -8.75 8.89
CA LYS A 88 -2.58 -9.34 8.82
C LYS A 88 -3.63 -8.30 9.16
N CYS A 89 -4.86 -8.52 8.72
CA CYS A 89 -5.98 -7.63 9.02
C CYS A 89 -7.14 -8.41 9.63
N LYS A 90 -7.85 -7.75 10.52
CA LYS A 90 -9.18 -8.12 11.04
C LYS A 90 -10.21 -7.18 10.39
N VAL A 91 -11.46 -7.24 10.85
CA VAL A 91 -12.55 -6.43 10.27
C VAL A 91 -12.20 -4.94 10.23
N GLU A 92 -11.75 -4.36 11.34
CA GLU A 92 -11.48 -2.92 11.47
C GLU A 92 -10.02 -2.58 11.72
N TRP A 93 -9.16 -3.58 11.89
CA TRP A 93 -7.78 -3.40 12.31
C TRP A 93 -6.81 -4.14 11.40
N CYS A 94 -5.63 -3.54 11.19
CA CYS A 94 -4.52 -4.23 10.55
C CYS A 94 -3.30 -4.20 11.46
N LYS A 95 -2.63 -5.35 11.58
CA LYS A 95 -1.31 -5.44 12.18
C LYS A 95 -0.29 -5.08 11.13
N ILE A 96 0.51 -4.07 11.41
CA ILE A 96 1.45 -3.51 10.44
C ILE A 96 2.84 -3.32 11.05
N ASN A 97 3.82 -3.19 10.17
CA ASN A 97 5.16 -2.76 10.52
C ASN A 97 5.48 -1.50 9.73
N SER A 98 6.06 -0.51 10.39
CA SER A 98 6.54 0.71 9.76
C SER A 98 7.75 1.25 10.52
N GLY A 99 8.89 1.38 9.83
CA GLY A 99 10.10 1.91 10.42
C GLY A 99 10.60 1.15 11.65
N GLY A 100 10.38 -0.16 11.70
CA GLY A 100 10.76 -0.98 12.84
C GLY A 100 9.72 -1.06 13.97
N TYR A 101 8.66 -0.28 13.89
CA TYR A 101 7.54 -0.35 14.83
C TYR A 101 6.49 -1.33 14.32
N GLU A 102 6.02 -2.21 15.20
CA GLU A 102 4.97 -3.16 14.88
C GLU A 102 3.78 -2.99 15.82
N GLY A 103 2.58 -3.05 15.28
CA GLY A 103 1.37 -2.92 16.07
C GLY A 103 0.12 -2.86 15.22
N TRP A 104 -0.96 -2.42 15.83
CA TRP A 104 -2.29 -2.41 15.22
C TRP A 104 -2.77 -0.99 14.94
N ILE A 105 -3.28 -0.79 13.74
CA ILE A 105 -3.83 0.49 13.27
C ILE A 105 -5.22 0.26 12.69
N PHE A 106 -6.08 1.29 12.73
CA PHE A 106 -7.37 1.21 12.07
C PHE A 106 -7.20 1.02 10.56
N LYS A 107 -7.97 0.07 10.03
CA LYS A 107 -7.95 -0.25 8.61
C LYS A 107 -8.37 0.94 7.73
N ASN A 108 -9.31 1.76 8.20
CA ASN A 108 -9.87 2.87 7.45
C ASN A 108 -8.92 4.04 7.20
N VAL A 109 -7.76 4.06 7.88
CA VAL A 109 -6.74 5.10 7.63
C VAL A 109 -5.69 4.65 6.62
N LEU A 110 -5.85 3.48 6.03
CA LEU A 110 -4.90 2.89 5.10
C LEU A 110 -5.46 2.90 3.67
N TRP A 111 -4.61 3.31 2.73
CA TRP A 111 -4.91 3.23 1.31
C TRP A 111 -4.09 2.11 0.67
N GLY A 112 -4.76 1.30 -0.12
CA GLY A 112 -4.15 0.18 -0.82
C GLY A 112 -5.07 -1.04 -0.79
N LYS A 113 -4.64 -2.14 -1.41
CA LYS A 113 -5.35 -3.42 -1.33
C LYS A 113 -4.96 -4.10 -0.03
N ILE A 114 -5.82 -4.02 0.98
CA ILE A 114 -5.54 -4.47 2.34
C ILE A 114 -6.30 -5.73 2.77
N ASN A 115 -6.92 -6.41 1.83
CA ASN A 115 -7.60 -7.69 2.09
C ASN A 115 -6.72 -8.85 1.64
#